data_4037dda314b899c19d25cf6b58bd6293
#
_entry.id   4037dda314b899c19d25cf6b58bd6293
#
_cell.length_a   1.000
_cell.length_b   1.000
_cell.length_c   1.000
_cell.angle_alpha   90.00
_cell.angle_beta   90.00
_cell.angle_gamma   90.00
#
_symmetry.space_group_name_H-M   'P 1'
#
loop_
_entity.id
_entity.type
_entity.pdbx_description
1 polymer ?
#
loop_
_entity_poly.entity_id
_entity_poly.type
_entity_poly.pdbx_seq_one_letter_code
_entity_poly.pdbx_strand_id
1 'polypeptide(L)'
;MWSGLRFDVTTALRSMVRQPVFTAVVIATLAIGIGANTAMFALVHATLLKPLPYKDPDRLVVARRTLPRHVLMWNSAPDYYDYREQVAGFEVLARCGIGGGRVTVIGGERPERVPALAVSDDLLSMLGVNPLAGRLFTPNEGETGGPYAVIISARLAERRFGSPDRRSARHWP
;
A
#
# COMPACT_ATOMS: atom_id res chain seq x y z
N MET A 1 22.25 -45.65 -19.09
CA MET A 1 21.63 -44.36 -19.46
C MET A 1 22.30 -43.13 -18.81
N TRP A 2 22.84 -43.23 -17.60
CA TRP A 2 23.49 -42.08 -16.89
C TRP A 2 24.95 -41.80 -17.33
N SER A 3 25.68 -42.77 -17.91
CA SER A 3 27.06 -42.60 -18.38
C SER A 3 27.18 -41.69 -19.62
N GLY A 4 26.21 -41.71 -20.52
CA GLY A 4 26.16 -40.83 -21.69
C GLY A 4 25.98 -39.37 -21.32
N LEU A 5 25.07 -39.10 -20.39
CA LEU A 5 24.76 -37.72 -19.92
C LEU A 5 26.00 -37.03 -19.31
N ARG A 6 26.80 -37.76 -18.53
CA ARG A 6 28.03 -37.21 -17.93
C ARG A 6 29.10 -36.90 -18.99
N PHE A 7 29.20 -37.72 -20.03
CA PHE A 7 30.12 -37.49 -21.14
C PHE A 7 29.69 -36.26 -21.94
N ASP A 8 28.40 -36.12 -22.23
CA ASP A 8 27.86 -35.00 -22.99
C ASP A 8 28.03 -33.67 -22.24
N VAL A 9 27.79 -33.66 -20.93
CA VAL A 9 27.98 -32.46 -20.08
C VAL A 9 29.46 -32.05 -20.02
N THR A 10 30.36 -33.00 -19.85
CA THR A 10 31.83 -32.69 -19.82
C THR A 10 32.33 -32.18 -21.14
N THR A 11 31.83 -32.73 -22.25
CA THR A 11 32.18 -32.28 -23.61
C THR A 11 31.65 -30.88 -23.89
N ALA A 12 30.40 -30.60 -23.48
CA ALA A 12 29.80 -29.27 -23.58
C ALA A 12 30.58 -28.22 -22.77
N LEU A 13 30.92 -28.51 -21.51
CA LEU A 13 31.73 -27.61 -20.68
C LEU A 13 33.11 -27.33 -21.28
N ARG A 14 33.75 -28.34 -21.82
CA ARG A 14 35.06 -28.18 -22.48
C ARG A 14 34.97 -27.32 -23.75
N SER A 15 33.88 -27.45 -24.50
CA SER A 15 33.60 -26.63 -25.68
C SER A 15 33.36 -25.15 -25.30
N MET A 16 32.61 -24.90 -24.22
CA MET A 16 32.36 -23.55 -23.69
C MET A 16 33.65 -22.82 -23.29
N VAL A 17 34.58 -23.54 -22.65
CA VAL A 17 35.90 -22.96 -22.28
C VAL A 17 36.78 -22.69 -23.51
N ARG A 18 36.65 -23.48 -24.58
CA ARG A 18 37.42 -23.29 -25.81
C ARG A 18 36.99 -22.13 -26.68
N GLN A 19 35.71 -21.67 -26.52
CA GLN A 19 35.14 -20.54 -27.27
C GLN A 19 34.53 -19.50 -26.32
N PRO A 20 35.38 -18.76 -25.57
CA PRO A 20 34.89 -17.91 -24.48
C PRO A 20 34.01 -16.75 -24.96
N VAL A 21 34.30 -16.18 -26.12
CA VAL A 21 33.52 -15.06 -26.67
C VAL A 21 32.09 -15.51 -27.05
N PHE A 22 32.00 -16.64 -27.76
CA PHE A 22 30.70 -17.19 -28.12
C PHE A 22 29.88 -17.57 -26.90
N THR A 23 30.50 -18.22 -25.94
CA THR A 23 29.85 -18.59 -24.66
C THR A 23 29.38 -17.37 -23.91
N ALA A 24 30.17 -16.31 -23.83
CA ALA A 24 29.80 -15.06 -23.17
C ALA A 24 28.56 -14.41 -23.84
N VAL A 25 28.54 -14.39 -25.18
CA VAL A 25 27.38 -13.86 -25.92
C VAL A 25 26.12 -14.67 -25.66
N VAL A 26 26.21 -16.00 -25.72
CA VAL A 26 25.05 -16.87 -25.44
C VAL A 26 24.53 -16.68 -24.01
N ILE A 27 25.43 -16.66 -23.02
CA ILE A 27 25.06 -16.44 -21.62
C ILE A 27 24.42 -15.05 -21.43
N ALA A 28 25.00 -14.03 -22.03
CA ALA A 28 24.46 -12.67 -21.94
C ALA A 28 23.05 -12.59 -22.55
N THR A 29 22.84 -13.19 -23.71
CA THR A 29 21.53 -13.22 -24.38
C THR A 29 20.49 -13.95 -23.53
N LEU A 30 20.84 -15.12 -22.99
CA LEU A 30 19.94 -15.87 -22.11
C LEU A 30 19.66 -15.11 -20.79
N ALA A 31 20.70 -14.51 -20.21
CA ALA A 31 20.55 -13.74 -18.97
C ALA A 31 19.62 -12.54 -19.15
N ILE A 32 19.74 -11.82 -20.27
CA ILE A 32 18.82 -10.69 -20.60
C ILE A 32 17.40 -11.21 -20.81
N GLY A 33 17.22 -12.28 -21.59
CA GLY A 33 15.90 -12.84 -21.86
C GLY A 33 15.19 -13.35 -20.60
N ILE A 34 15.88 -14.13 -19.78
CA ILE A 34 15.34 -14.66 -18.53
C ILE A 34 15.14 -13.51 -17.52
N GLY A 35 16.11 -12.60 -17.41
CA GLY A 35 16.07 -11.48 -16.49
C GLY A 35 14.89 -10.53 -16.77
N ALA A 36 14.68 -10.19 -18.03
CA ALA A 36 13.56 -9.33 -18.44
C ALA A 36 12.20 -9.97 -18.11
N ASN A 37 12.01 -11.25 -18.44
CA ASN A 37 10.79 -11.97 -18.13
C ASN A 37 10.54 -12.09 -16.61
N THR A 38 11.59 -12.40 -15.85
CA THR A 38 11.51 -12.49 -14.39
C THR A 38 11.16 -11.15 -13.76
N ALA A 39 11.78 -10.06 -14.22
CA ALA A 39 11.49 -8.71 -13.73
C ALA A 39 10.05 -8.31 -14.02
N MET A 40 9.54 -8.59 -15.23
CA MET A 40 8.16 -8.31 -15.59
C MET A 40 7.19 -9.12 -14.74
N PHE A 41 7.45 -10.42 -14.56
CA PHE A 41 6.63 -11.27 -13.70
C PHE A 41 6.64 -10.78 -12.24
N ALA A 42 7.81 -10.39 -11.71
CA ALA A 42 7.91 -9.86 -10.35
C ALA A 42 7.10 -8.57 -10.18
N LEU A 43 7.12 -7.68 -11.18
CA LEU A 43 6.31 -6.46 -11.17
C LEU A 43 4.81 -6.77 -11.18
N VAL A 44 4.36 -7.62 -12.09
CA VAL A 44 2.96 -8.04 -12.19
C VAL A 44 2.51 -8.72 -10.89
N HIS A 45 3.33 -9.63 -10.36
CA HIS A 45 3.05 -10.31 -9.11
C HIS A 45 2.92 -9.33 -7.93
N ALA A 46 3.84 -8.39 -7.82
CA ALA A 46 3.85 -7.42 -6.72
C ALA A 46 2.67 -6.43 -6.77
N THR A 47 2.19 -6.09 -7.99
CA THR A 47 1.15 -5.06 -8.17
C THR A 47 -0.26 -5.62 -8.35
N LEU A 48 -0.40 -6.80 -8.94
CA LEU A 48 -1.71 -7.36 -9.30
C LEU A 48 -2.06 -8.65 -8.55
N LEU A 49 -1.07 -9.48 -8.23
CA LEU A 49 -1.31 -10.81 -7.67
C LEU A 49 -1.11 -10.88 -6.17
N LYS A 50 -0.31 -9.97 -5.60
CA LYS A 50 -0.10 -9.96 -4.15
C LYS A 50 -1.36 -9.43 -3.46
N PRO A 51 -2.00 -10.22 -2.58
CA PRO A 51 -3.15 -9.76 -1.83
C PRO A 51 -2.78 -8.56 -0.97
N LEU A 52 -3.71 -7.62 -0.84
CA LEU A 52 -3.53 -6.47 0.04
C LEU A 52 -3.34 -6.94 1.49
N PRO A 53 -2.45 -6.29 2.26
CA PRO A 53 -2.16 -6.68 3.64
C PRO A 53 -3.24 -6.16 4.62
N TYR A 54 -4.52 -6.30 4.24
CA TYR A 54 -5.67 -5.88 5.04
C TYR A 54 -6.51 -7.09 5.44
N LYS A 55 -7.36 -6.89 6.42
CA LYS A 55 -8.34 -7.88 6.83
C LYS A 55 -9.32 -8.12 5.69
N ASP A 56 -9.54 -9.38 5.33
CA ASP A 56 -10.50 -9.82 4.30
C ASP A 56 -10.43 -9.01 3.00
N PRO A 57 -9.26 -8.96 2.32
CA PRO A 57 -9.04 -8.06 1.18
C PRO A 57 -10.01 -8.31 0.01
N ASP A 58 -10.47 -9.55 -0.17
CA ASP A 58 -11.41 -9.94 -1.23
C ASP A 58 -12.83 -9.41 -1.01
N ARG A 59 -13.14 -8.95 0.20
CA ARG A 59 -14.42 -8.34 0.56
C ARG A 59 -14.39 -6.80 0.50
N LEU A 60 -13.20 -6.21 0.29
CA LEU A 60 -13.05 -4.77 0.19
C LEU A 60 -13.47 -4.28 -1.20
N VAL A 61 -14.40 -3.35 -1.23
CA VAL A 61 -14.87 -2.73 -2.47
C VAL A 61 -14.75 -1.21 -2.38
N VAL A 62 -14.53 -0.57 -3.51
CA VAL A 62 -14.50 0.89 -3.60
C VAL A 62 -15.78 1.34 -4.28
N ALA A 63 -16.68 1.98 -3.53
CA ALA A 63 -17.87 2.59 -4.08
C ALA A 63 -17.50 3.88 -4.84
N ARG A 64 -17.88 3.96 -6.11
CA ARG A 64 -17.69 5.13 -6.96
C ARG A 64 -18.98 5.53 -7.63
N ARG A 65 -19.18 6.81 -7.84
CA ARG A 65 -20.31 7.35 -8.58
C ARG A 65 -20.02 7.31 -10.06
N THR A 66 -21.00 6.81 -10.85
CA THR A 66 -20.95 6.85 -12.30
C THR A 66 -21.94 7.91 -12.81
N LEU A 67 -21.44 8.87 -13.57
CA LEU A 67 -22.28 9.85 -14.26
C LEU A 67 -22.73 9.33 -15.63
N PRO A 68 -23.81 9.90 -16.21
CA PRO A 68 -24.14 9.69 -17.61
C PRO A 68 -22.90 9.93 -18.48
N ARG A 69 -22.59 9.03 -19.41
CA ARG A 69 -21.38 8.92 -20.24
C ARG A 69 -20.22 8.15 -19.58
N HIS A 70 -20.47 7.30 -18.57
CA HIS A 70 -19.48 6.42 -17.94
C HIS A 70 -18.27 7.15 -17.32
N VAL A 71 -18.43 8.39 -16.91
CA VAL A 71 -17.40 9.11 -16.19
C VAL A 71 -17.45 8.67 -14.72
N LEU A 72 -16.40 7.99 -14.26
CA LEU A 72 -16.23 7.65 -12.85
C LEU A 72 -15.84 8.89 -12.08
N MET A 73 -16.63 9.22 -11.08
CA MET A 73 -16.33 10.32 -10.14
C MET A 73 -16.22 9.79 -8.72
N TRP A 74 -15.56 10.58 -7.90
CA TRP A 74 -15.50 10.32 -6.48
C TRP A 74 -16.80 10.79 -5.82
N ASN A 75 -17.19 10.10 -4.77
CA ASN A 75 -18.36 10.45 -3.98
C ASN A 75 -18.09 11.72 -3.15
N SER A 76 -19.10 12.53 -2.95
CA SER A 76 -19.06 13.67 -2.04
C SER A 76 -19.26 13.21 -0.59
N ALA A 77 -19.03 14.11 0.37
CA ALA A 77 -19.32 13.80 1.77
C ALA A 77 -20.80 13.48 2.02
N PRO A 78 -21.78 14.23 1.46
CA PRO A 78 -23.18 13.84 1.54
C PRO A 78 -23.49 12.45 0.99
N ASP A 79 -22.92 12.07 -0.17
CA ASP A 79 -23.13 10.73 -0.75
C ASP A 79 -22.71 9.60 0.22
N TYR A 80 -21.67 9.84 1.04
CA TYR A 80 -21.24 8.87 2.05
C TYR A 80 -22.30 8.64 3.11
N TYR A 81 -22.94 9.70 3.61
CA TYR A 81 -23.99 9.58 4.62
C TYR A 81 -25.24 8.92 4.05
N ASP A 82 -25.63 9.28 2.81
CA ASP A 82 -26.75 8.66 2.12
C ASP A 82 -26.54 7.16 1.92
N TYR A 83 -25.33 6.74 1.51
CA TYR A 83 -25.01 5.32 1.36
C TYR A 83 -25.01 4.59 2.70
N ARG A 84 -24.51 5.20 3.74
CA ARG A 84 -24.48 4.61 5.09
C ARG A 84 -25.87 4.33 5.62
N GLU A 85 -26.83 5.22 5.34
CA GLU A 85 -28.22 5.11 5.80
C GLU A 85 -29.08 4.22 4.91
N GLN A 86 -28.88 4.27 3.59
CA GLN A 86 -29.83 3.69 2.63
C GLN A 86 -29.37 2.35 2.06
N VAL A 87 -28.10 1.98 2.14
CA VAL A 87 -27.58 0.78 1.51
C VAL A 87 -27.25 -0.30 2.56
N ALA A 88 -28.15 -1.27 2.69
CA ALA A 88 -28.01 -2.38 3.63
C ALA A 88 -26.98 -3.47 3.20
N GLY A 89 -26.32 -3.30 2.05
CA GLY A 89 -25.40 -4.30 1.49
C GLY A 89 -23.97 -4.24 2.04
N PHE A 90 -23.61 -3.21 2.79
CA PHE A 90 -22.28 -3.04 3.36
C PHE A 90 -22.28 -3.41 4.85
N GLU A 91 -21.30 -4.21 5.25
CA GLU A 91 -21.06 -4.51 6.67
C GLU A 91 -20.51 -3.28 7.39
N VAL A 92 -19.56 -2.60 6.73
CA VAL A 92 -18.98 -1.31 7.17
C VAL A 92 -18.74 -0.46 5.94
N LEU A 93 -19.07 0.82 6.03
CA LEU A 93 -18.78 1.81 4.99
C LEU A 93 -17.86 2.88 5.59
N ALA A 94 -16.66 2.98 5.07
CA ALA A 94 -15.69 3.97 5.51
C ALA A 94 -15.38 4.99 4.41
N ARG A 95 -15.08 6.21 4.81
CA ARG A 95 -14.71 7.30 3.91
C ARG A 95 -13.21 7.55 3.98
N CYS A 96 -12.62 7.72 2.79
CA CYS A 96 -11.24 8.09 2.61
C CYS A 96 -11.18 9.32 1.71
N GLY A 97 -10.59 10.41 2.18
CA GLY A 97 -10.45 11.65 1.39
C GLY A 97 -9.57 11.42 0.16
N ILE A 98 -9.91 12.09 -0.93
CA ILE A 98 -9.23 11.96 -2.20
C ILE A 98 -8.08 12.97 -2.29
N GLY A 99 -6.98 12.54 -2.87
CA GLY A 99 -5.92 13.45 -3.29
C GLY A 99 -4.96 13.91 -2.21
N GLY A 100 -4.97 13.29 -1.04
CA GLY A 100 -3.97 13.50 0.02
C GLY A 100 -3.62 14.99 0.22
N GLY A 101 -4.29 15.68 1.13
CA GLY A 101 -3.92 17.02 1.53
C GLY A 101 -2.51 17.07 2.13
N ARG A 102 -1.97 18.25 2.28
CA ARG A 102 -0.76 18.49 3.09
C ARG A 102 -1.14 19.37 4.26
N VAL A 103 -0.84 18.91 5.45
CA VAL A 103 -1.01 19.70 6.69
C VAL A 103 0.34 20.20 7.17
N THR A 104 0.35 21.36 7.79
CA THR A 104 1.55 21.89 8.41
C THR A 104 1.54 21.50 9.88
N VAL A 105 2.50 20.67 10.27
CA VAL A 105 2.72 20.30 11.67
C VAL A 105 3.63 21.36 12.30
N ILE A 106 3.12 22.04 13.32
CA ILE A 106 3.82 23.05 14.15
C ILE A 106 4.22 22.42 15.48
N GLY A 107 4.96 23.14 16.33
CA GLY A 107 5.34 22.64 17.66
C GLY A 107 6.66 21.86 17.71
N GLY A 108 7.50 21.97 16.68
CA GLY A 108 8.90 21.54 16.65
C GLY A 108 9.84 22.69 16.35
N GLU A 109 11.12 22.43 16.11
CA GLU A 109 12.11 23.47 15.74
C GLU A 109 11.69 24.25 14.49
N ARG A 110 11.05 23.60 13.56
CA ARG A 110 10.54 24.21 12.31
C ARG A 110 9.18 23.61 11.92
N PRO A 111 8.26 24.41 11.34
CA PRO A 111 7.04 23.91 10.72
C PRO A 111 7.39 22.93 9.58
N GLU A 112 6.70 21.78 9.53
CA GLU A 112 6.90 20.76 8.50
C GLU A 112 5.58 20.46 7.78
N ARG A 113 5.59 20.47 6.44
CA ARG A 113 4.43 20.06 5.64
C ARG A 113 4.49 18.56 5.38
N VAL A 114 3.54 17.85 5.95
CA VAL A 114 3.41 16.40 5.80
C VAL A 114 2.16 16.03 4.99
N PRO A 115 2.19 14.96 4.20
CA PRO A 115 1.00 14.44 3.57
C PRO A 115 0.01 13.97 4.65
N ALA A 116 -1.26 14.31 4.48
CA ALA A 116 -2.33 13.92 5.38
C ALA A 116 -3.56 13.49 4.59
N LEU A 117 -4.35 12.63 5.15
CA LEU A 117 -5.58 12.11 4.59
C LEU A 117 -6.70 12.21 5.62
N ALA A 118 -7.80 12.82 5.24
CA ALA A 118 -9.00 12.81 6.06
C ALA A 118 -9.72 11.47 5.87
N VAL A 119 -10.04 10.82 6.97
CA VAL A 119 -10.68 9.49 6.97
C VAL A 119 -11.83 9.47 7.96
N SER A 120 -12.79 8.56 7.77
CA SER A 120 -13.78 8.27 8.81
C SER A 120 -13.14 7.44 9.93
N ASP A 121 -13.75 7.48 11.10
CA ASP A 121 -13.34 6.74 12.29
C ASP A 121 -13.26 5.23 12.08
N ASP A 122 -14.12 4.68 11.22
CA ASP A 122 -14.22 3.26 10.93
C ASP A 122 -13.13 2.71 9.99
N LEU A 123 -12.40 3.58 9.24
CA LEU A 123 -11.53 3.12 8.16
C LEU A 123 -10.43 2.16 8.63
N LEU A 124 -9.71 2.53 9.68
CA LEU A 124 -8.57 1.71 10.13
C LEU A 124 -9.02 0.40 10.79
N SER A 125 -10.13 0.44 11.53
CA SER A 125 -10.72 -0.76 12.12
C SER A 125 -11.26 -1.71 11.05
N MET A 126 -11.92 -1.19 10.02
CA MET A 126 -12.38 -1.96 8.85
C MET A 126 -11.22 -2.65 8.13
N LEU A 127 -10.11 -1.95 7.96
CA LEU A 127 -8.91 -2.50 7.33
C LEU A 127 -8.11 -3.47 8.24
N GLY A 128 -8.49 -3.61 9.51
CA GLY A 128 -7.79 -4.43 10.49
C GLY A 128 -6.43 -3.86 10.91
N VAL A 129 -6.21 -2.56 10.72
CA VAL A 129 -4.95 -1.89 11.06
C VAL A 129 -4.98 -1.46 12.53
N ASN A 130 -4.05 -1.98 13.32
CA ASN A 130 -3.89 -1.61 14.73
C ASN A 130 -2.77 -0.58 14.89
N PRO A 131 -2.92 0.42 15.77
CA PRO A 131 -1.87 1.37 16.07
C PRO A 131 -0.74 0.71 16.85
N LEU A 132 0.51 1.10 16.59
CA LEU A 132 1.67 0.66 17.37
C LEU A 132 1.63 1.21 18.80
N ALA A 133 1.07 2.41 18.96
CA ALA A 133 0.88 3.05 20.24
C ALA A 133 -0.38 3.92 20.20
N GLY A 134 -1.02 4.13 21.36
CA GLY A 134 -2.26 4.90 21.45
C GLY A 134 -3.49 4.06 21.15
N ARG A 135 -4.47 4.63 20.46
CA ARG A 135 -5.76 4.02 20.13
C ARG A 135 -6.21 4.37 18.71
N LEU A 136 -7.18 3.64 18.20
CA LEU A 136 -7.92 4.02 16.99
C LEU A 136 -8.89 5.17 17.31
N PHE A 137 -9.49 5.72 16.28
CA PHE A 137 -10.54 6.72 16.42
C PHE A 137 -11.73 6.15 17.17
N THR A 138 -12.41 7.01 17.94
CA THR A 138 -13.69 6.70 18.57
C THR A 138 -14.83 7.22 17.71
N PRO A 139 -16.05 6.65 17.83
CA PRO A 139 -17.23 7.24 17.23
C PRO A 139 -17.31 8.73 17.63
N ASN A 140 -17.70 9.60 16.73
CA ASN A 140 -17.78 11.06 16.82
C ASN A 140 -16.48 11.83 16.49
N GLU A 141 -15.30 11.22 16.46
CA GLU A 141 -14.06 11.89 16.01
C GLU A 141 -14.01 12.08 14.48
N GLY A 142 -14.88 11.40 13.74
CA GLY A 142 -15.07 11.56 12.30
C GLY A 142 -16.22 12.48 11.90
N GLU A 143 -17.01 12.98 12.85
CA GLU A 143 -18.19 13.80 12.58
C GLU A 143 -17.87 15.29 12.52
N THR A 144 -18.70 16.03 11.76
CA THR A 144 -18.57 17.48 11.65
C THR A 144 -18.86 18.13 13.00
N GLY A 145 -17.89 18.84 13.57
CA GLY A 145 -18.00 19.47 14.89
C GLY A 145 -17.59 18.57 16.06
N GLY A 146 -17.21 17.34 15.80
CA GLY A 146 -16.62 16.44 16.80
C GLY A 146 -15.18 16.82 17.16
N PRO A 147 -14.59 16.18 18.19
CA PRO A 147 -13.22 16.43 18.58
C PRO A 147 -12.26 15.97 17.46
N TYR A 148 -11.22 16.76 17.24
CA TYR A 148 -10.20 16.40 16.27
C TYR A 148 -9.25 15.35 16.84
N ALA A 149 -9.06 14.26 16.12
CA ALA A 149 -8.06 13.24 16.43
C ALA A 149 -7.17 13.00 15.20
N VAL A 150 -5.91 12.68 15.44
CA VAL A 150 -4.93 12.44 14.37
C VAL A 150 -4.14 11.19 14.70
N ILE A 151 -4.02 10.32 13.72
CA ILE A 151 -3.10 9.16 13.75
C ILE A 151 -1.92 9.48 12.85
N ILE A 152 -0.73 9.43 13.39
CA ILE A 152 0.52 9.71 12.68
C ILE A 152 1.27 8.42 12.36
N SER A 153 2.03 8.43 11.27
CA SER A 153 2.88 7.28 10.94
C SER A 153 4.02 7.12 11.96
N ALA A 154 4.45 5.87 12.20
CA ALA A 154 5.59 5.58 13.08
C ALA A 154 6.83 6.39 12.69
N ARG A 155 7.10 6.51 11.38
CA ARG A 155 8.23 7.30 10.86
C ARG A 155 8.14 8.79 11.21
N LEU A 156 6.94 9.37 11.23
CA LEU A 156 6.75 10.77 11.66
C LEU A 156 6.90 10.89 13.17
N ALA A 157 6.39 9.91 13.92
CA ALA A 157 6.51 9.85 15.37
C ALA A 157 7.99 9.79 15.81
N GLU A 158 8.78 8.91 15.20
CA GLU A 158 10.23 8.80 15.47
C GLU A 158 10.98 10.09 15.18
N ARG A 159 10.74 10.70 14.02
CA ARG A 159 11.43 11.95 13.63
C ARG A 159 11.10 13.13 14.53
N ARG A 160 9.85 13.21 15.00
CA ARG A 160 9.36 14.38 15.77
C ARG A 160 9.45 14.21 17.26
N PHE A 161 9.30 12.98 17.76
CA PHE A 161 9.15 12.70 19.18
C PHE A 161 10.20 11.71 19.71
N GLY A 162 11.08 11.21 18.84
CA GLY A 162 12.19 10.31 19.20
C GLY A 162 11.79 8.86 19.48
N SER A 163 10.52 8.58 19.74
CA SER A 163 10.01 7.22 19.95
C SER A 163 8.49 7.17 19.76
N PRO A 164 7.92 6.09 19.21
CA PRO A 164 6.47 5.87 19.14
C PRO A 164 5.89 5.39 20.48
N ASP A 165 6.44 5.79 21.65
CA ASP A 165 5.96 5.36 22.95
C ASP A 165 4.56 5.90 23.25
N ARG A 166 3.80 5.15 24.07
CA ARG A 166 2.43 5.45 24.53
C ARG A 166 2.24 6.84 25.16
N ARG A 167 3.32 7.54 25.50
CA ARG A 167 3.31 8.88 26.09
C ARG A 167 3.15 10.02 25.07
N SER A 168 3.23 9.73 23.78
CA SER A 168 3.16 10.75 22.72
C SER A 168 1.74 11.09 22.25
N ALA A 169 0.71 10.49 22.83
CA ALA A 169 -0.69 10.91 22.62
C ALA A 169 -0.94 12.21 23.40
N ARG A 170 -0.29 13.31 22.99
CA ARG A 170 -0.59 14.64 23.52
C ARG A 170 -1.79 15.20 22.80
N HIS A 171 -2.75 15.69 23.56
CA HIS A 171 -3.81 16.56 23.09
C HIS A 171 -3.14 17.80 22.43
N TRP A 172 -3.44 18.03 21.20
CA TRP A 172 -3.12 19.28 20.51
C TRP A 172 -4.27 20.25 20.74
N PRO A 173 -3.99 21.48 21.10
CA PRO A 173 -5.01 22.51 21.25
C PRO A 173 -5.63 22.90 19.91
#